data_49884522d824299ebaec129d5927c327
#
_entry.id   49884522d824299ebaec129d5927c327
#
_cell.length_a   1.000
_cell.length_b   1.000
_cell.length_c   1.000
_cell.angle_alpha   90.00
_cell.angle_beta   90.00
_cell.angle_gamma   90.00
#
_symmetry.space_group_name_H-M   'P 1'
#
loop_
_entity.id
_entity.type
_entity.pdbx_description
1 polymer ?
#
loop_
_entity_poly.entity_id
_entity_poly.type
_entity_poly.pdbx_seq_one_letter_code
_entity_poly.pdbx_strand_id
1 'polypeptide(L)'
;MATSGVISTNTKYGSCFWVKWEISGSQSISDNKTTIAWSCGLTPGEQYYDNAIKMSEVSIAGVKVYEGGTYSNITDYKDRTFASGTLELSHNADGTKSFTVAAFSGWLFGNGDYTAAAKSFTLPT
;
A
#
# COMPACT_ATOMS: atom_id res chain seq x y z
N MET A 1 5.33 -18.38 -1.29
CA MET A 1 4.13 -17.75 -1.86
C MET A 1 3.42 -16.94 -0.79
N ALA A 2 2.86 -15.81 -1.16
CA ALA A 2 2.28 -14.89 -0.21
C ALA A 2 0.77 -14.78 -0.39
N THR A 3 0.01 -14.72 0.72
CA THR A 3 -1.44 -14.45 0.73
C THR A 3 -1.74 -13.03 1.18
N SER A 4 -0.75 -12.33 1.68
CA SER A 4 -0.83 -10.93 2.09
C SER A 4 0.57 -10.32 2.11
N GLY A 5 0.63 -9.00 2.15
CA GLY A 5 1.89 -8.30 2.29
C GLY A 5 1.72 -6.88 2.79
N VAL A 6 2.78 -6.35 3.35
CA VAL A 6 2.87 -4.96 3.81
C VAL A 6 4.19 -4.39 3.32
N ILE A 7 4.13 -3.22 2.71
CA ILE A 7 5.30 -2.43 2.33
C ILE A 7 5.22 -1.13 3.11
N SER A 8 6.26 -0.83 3.87
CA SER A 8 6.32 0.39 4.68
C SER A 8 7.52 1.22 4.28
N THR A 9 7.39 2.53 4.41
CA THR A 9 8.53 3.43 4.34
C THR A 9 9.42 3.26 5.58
N ASN A 10 10.59 3.89 5.55
CA ASN A 10 11.38 4.04 6.77
C ASN A 10 10.53 4.69 7.86
N THR A 11 10.86 4.38 9.10
CA THR A 11 10.16 4.91 10.27
C THR A 11 10.97 6.05 10.88
N LYS A 12 10.30 7.17 11.15
CA LYS A 12 10.87 8.30 11.87
C LYS A 12 9.91 8.70 12.98
N TYR A 13 10.41 8.79 14.21
CA TYR A 13 9.61 9.12 15.40
C TYR A 13 8.34 8.26 15.53
N GLY A 14 8.43 6.99 15.14
CA GLY A 14 7.31 6.07 15.17
C GLY A 14 6.34 6.15 14.00
N SER A 15 6.53 7.10 13.08
CA SER A 15 5.63 7.28 11.93
C SER A 15 6.16 6.61 10.68
N CYS A 16 5.26 6.04 9.90
CA CYS A 16 5.58 5.51 8.57
C CYS A 16 4.34 5.51 7.68
N PHE A 17 4.57 5.57 6.37
CA PHE A 17 3.52 5.33 5.38
C PHE A 17 3.56 3.87 4.97
N TRP A 18 2.41 3.31 4.56
CA TRP A 18 2.33 1.89 4.24
C TRP A 18 1.34 1.62 3.11
N VAL A 19 1.58 0.50 2.43
CA VAL A 19 0.66 -0.12 1.48
C VAL A 19 0.49 -1.57 1.90
N LYS A 20 -0.74 -2.02 2.04
CA LYS A 20 -1.10 -3.38 2.43
C LYS A 20 -1.94 -4.03 1.36
N TRP A 21 -1.81 -5.34 1.23
CA TRP A 21 -2.69 -6.12 0.38
C TRP A 21 -2.93 -7.50 0.98
N GLU A 22 -4.06 -8.09 0.63
CA GLU A 22 -4.37 -9.49 1.00
C GLU A 22 -5.28 -10.09 -0.07
N ILE A 23 -5.27 -11.40 -0.19
CA ILE A 23 -6.22 -12.09 -1.06
C ILE A 23 -7.60 -11.89 -0.46
N SER A 24 -8.54 -11.44 -1.29
CA SER A 24 -9.92 -11.19 -0.90
C SER A 24 -10.79 -12.36 -1.33
N GLY A 25 -11.20 -13.18 -0.36
CA GLY A 25 -12.01 -14.36 -0.64
C GLY A 25 -11.22 -15.52 -1.22
N SER A 26 -11.87 -16.33 -2.02
CA SER A 26 -11.26 -17.47 -2.68
C SER A 26 -10.70 -17.09 -4.05
N GLN A 27 -9.60 -17.72 -4.43
CA GLN A 27 -9.09 -17.58 -5.80
C GLN A 27 -10.04 -18.30 -6.76
N SER A 28 -10.25 -17.72 -7.93
CA SER A 28 -11.06 -18.34 -8.97
C SER A 28 -10.16 -19.23 -9.85
N ILE A 29 -10.18 -20.53 -9.62
CA ILE A 29 -9.39 -21.48 -10.39
C ILE A 29 -9.86 -21.52 -11.84
N SER A 30 -11.19 -21.52 -12.07
CA SER A 30 -11.77 -21.59 -13.41
C SER A 30 -11.44 -20.37 -14.26
N ASP A 31 -11.37 -19.18 -13.66
CA ASP A 31 -11.06 -17.94 -14.36
C ASP A 31 -9.56 -17.62 -14.35
N ASN A 32 -8.77 -18.39 -13.61
CA ASN A 32 -7.33 -18.19 -13.46
C ASN A 32 -7.01 -16.77 -12.97
N LYS A 33 -7.73 -16.31 -11.96
CA LYS A 33 -7.63 -14.95 -11.41
C LYS A 33 -7.62 -14.97 -9.89
N THR A 34 -7.04 -13.93 -9.32
CA THR A 34 -7.08 -13.65 -7.88
C THR A 34 -7.50 -12.21 -7.67
N THR A 35 -8.44 -11.98 -6.76
CA THR A 35 -8.78 -10.63 -6.32
C THR A 35 -8.02 -10.34 -5.03
N ILE A 36 -7.34 -9.20 -5.00
CA ILE A 36 -6.68 -8.71 -3.80
C ILE A 36 -7.43 -7.48 -3.27
N ALA A 37 -7.50 -7.38 -1.95
CA ALA A 37 -7.92 -6.15 -1.29
C ALA A 37 -6.66 -5.38 -0.91
N TRP A 38 -6.63 -4.10 -1.22
CA TRP A 38 -5.48 -3.24 -0.92
C TRP A 38 -5.92 -2.03 -0.10
N SER A 39 -4.98 -1.48 0.64
CA SER A 39 -5.16 -0.21 1.35
C SER A 39 -3.81 0.49 1.47
N CYS A 40 -3.86 1.80 1.64
CA CYS A 40 -2.66 2.60 1.90
C CYS A 40 -2.98 3.68 2.92
N GLY A 41 -1.98 4.10 3.66
CA GLY A 41 -2.19 5.09 4.70
C GLY A 41 -0.95 5.43 5.49
N LEU A 42 -1.19 5.94 6.68
CA LEU A 42 -0.18 6.43 7.60
C LEU A 42 -0.39 5.83 8.99
N THR A 43 0.69 5.37 9.59
CA THR A 43 0.75 5.10 11.02
C THR A 43 1.43 6.30 11.68
N PRO A 44 0.70 7.15 12.43
CA PRO A 44 1.31 8.30 13.09
C PRO A 44 2.08 7.85 14.32
N GLY A 45 3.21 8.52 14.57
CA GLY A 45 3.99 8.32 15.78
C GLY A 45 3.65 9.34 16.85
N GLU A 46 4.68 9.77 17.60
CA GLU A 46 4.51 10.65 18.77
C GLU A 46 4.37 12.13 18.41
N GLN A 47 4.44 12.50 17.13
CA GLN A 47 4.43 13.88 16.70
C GLN A 47 3.05 14.34 16.26
N TYR A 48 2.74 15.60 16.49
CA TYR A 48 1.54 16.26 15.99
C TYR A 48 1.71 16.62 14.53
N TYR A 49 0.73 16.27 13.72
CA TYR A 49 0.72 16.57 12.29
C TYR A 49 -0.55 17.36 11.96
N ASP A 50 -0.53 18.66 12.19
CA ASP A 50 -1.66 19.52 11.85
C ASP A 50 -1.52 20.15 10.47
N ASN A 51 -0.36 20.00 9.82
CA ASN A 51 -0.07 20.59 8.50
C ASN A 51 0.65 19.61 7.58
N ALA A 52 0.28 19.65 6.31
CA ALA A 52 1.06 19.13 5.19
C ALA A 52 1.60 17.70 5.37
N ILE A 53 0.70 16.75 5.39
CA ILE A 53 1.01 15.34 5.24
C ILE A 53 0.73 14.98 3.79
N LYS A 54 1.72 14.42 3.09
CA LYS A 54 1.56 14.04 1.69
C LYS A 54 1.90 12.58 1.48
N MET A 55 1.14 11.90 0.67
CA MET A 55 1.47 10.57 0.18
C MET A 55 1.49 10.60 -1.34
N SER A 56 2.49 9.95 -1.94
CA SER A 56 2.60 9.85 -3.39
C SER A 56 1.54 8.91 -3.95
N GLU A 57 1.45 8.85 -5.26
CA GLU A 57 0.61 7.84 -5.93
C GLU A 57 1.08 6.44 -5.56
N VAL A 58 0.15 5.48 -5.59
CA VAL A 58 0.42 4.06 -5.34
C VAL A 58 0.00 3.27 -6.57
N SER A 59 0.90 2.41 -7.05
CA SER A 59 0.62 1.50 -8.15
C SER A 59 0.86 0.06 -7.72
N ILE A 60 -0.06 -0.80 -8.07
CA ILE A 60 0.00 -2.24 -7.79
C ILE A 60 -0.22 -2.97 -9.11
N ALA A 61 0.69 -3.87 -9.45
CA ALA A 61 0.62 -4.66 -10.69
C ALA A 61 0.50 -3.77 -11.95
N GLY A 62 1.19 -2.63 -11.95
CA GLY A 62 1.15 -1.69 -13.06
C GLY A 62 -0.10 -0.82 -13.14
N VAL A 63 -1.00 -0.92 -12.18
CA VAL A 63 -2.24 -0.15 -12.13
C VAL A 63 -2.11 0.91 -11.04
N LYS A 64 -2.34 2.18 -11.40
CA LYS A 64 -2.39 3.25 -10.40
C LYS A 64 -3.71 3.14 -9.64
N VAL A 65 -3.62 2.68 -8.40
CA VAL A 65 -4.80 2.46 -7.54
C VAL A 65 -5.11 3.67 -6.65
N TYR A 66 -4.14 4.58 -6.48
CA TYR A 66 -4.28 5.77 -5.64
C TYR A 66 -3.48 6.92 -6.23
N GLU A 67 -4.11 8.09 -6.35
CA GLU A 67 -3.51 9.28 -6.96
C GLU A 67 -2.50 9.98 -6.07
N GLY A 68 -2.57 9.74 -4.76
CA GLY A 68 -1.85 10.53 -3.81
C GLY A 68 -2.64 11.75 -3.36
N GLY A 69 -2.12 12.47 -2.40
CA GLY A 69 -2.80 13.66 -1.92
C GLY A 69 -2.12 14.30 -0.73
N THR A 70 -2.64 15.46 -0.36
CA THR A 70 -2.21 16.23 0.80
C THR A 70 -3.30 16.19 1.86
N TYR A 71 -2.90 15.97 3.10
CA TYR A 71 -3.79 15.88 4.25
C TYR A 71 -3.33 16.87 5.32
N SER A 72 -4.26 17.33 6.15
CA SER A 72 -3.96 18.23 7.23
C SER A 72 -4.83 17.93 8.44
N ASN A 73 -4.49 18.51 9.58
CA ASN A 73 -5.26 18.41 10.83
C ASN A 73 -5.40 16.96 11.36
N ILE A 74 -4.36 16.16 11.16
CA ILE A 74 -4.30 14.84 11.81
C ILE A 74 -3.67 15.05 13.18
N THR A 75 -4.51 14.95 14.21
CA THR A 75 -4.10 15.25 15.59
C THR A 75 -4.21 14.04 16.52
N ASP A 76 -4.75 12.92 16.03
CA ASP A 76 -4.78 11.68 16.79
C ASP A 76 -3.56 10.82 16.42
N TYR A 77 -3.21 9.88 17.29
CA TYR A 77 -2.09 8.97 17.09
C TYR A 77 -2.55 7.61 16.57
N LYS A 78 -3.61 7.59 15.79
CA LYS A 78 -4.21 6.36 15.26
C LYS A 78 -3.86 6.18 13.79
N ASP A 79 -3.75 4.93 13.38
CA ASP A 79 -3.59 4.58 11.97
C ASP A 79 -4.68 5.22 11.13
N ARG A 80 -4.29 5.72 9.97
CA ARG A 80 -5.21 6.39 9.08
C ARG A 80 -5.08 5.79 7.68
N THR A 81 -6.19 5.25 7.19
CA THR A 81 -6.27 4.72 5.84
C THR A 81 -6.70 5.85 4.90
N PHE A 82 -5.87 6.14 3.90
CA PHE A 82 -6.17 7.18 2.92
C PHE A 82 -7.03 6.66 1.79
N ALA A 83 -6.83 5.41 1.39
CA ALA A 83 -7.61 4.80 0.33
C ALA A 83 -7.57 3.28 0.47
N SER A 84 -8.60 2.62 -0.05
CA SER A 84 -8.68 1.17 -0.12
C SER A 84 -9.54 0.75 -1.30
N GLY A 85 -9.39 -0.49 -1.72
CA GLY A 85 -10.17 -1.03 -2.82
C GLY A 85 -9.81 -2.47 -3.10
N THR A 86 -10.23 -2.96 -4.25
CA THR A 86 -9.91 -4.29 -4.73
C THR A 86 -9.30 -4.20 -6.13
N LEU A 87 -8.51 -5.22 -6.47
CA LEU A 87 -7.88 -5.33 -7.78
C LEU A 87 -7.87 -6.80 -8.20
N GLU A 88 -8.32 -7.05 -9.41
CA GLU A 88 -8.34 -8.40 -9.98
C GLU A 88 -7.06 -8.64 -10.79
N LEU A 89 -6.36 -9.72 -10.48
CA LEU A 89 -5.10 -10.09 -11.12
C LEU A 89 -5.29 -11.37 -11.91
N SER A 90 -5.05 -11.32 -13.24
CA SER A 90 -5.07 -12.49 -14.10
C SER A 90 -3.75 -13.22 -13.97
N HIS A 91 -3.81 -14.54 -13.76
CA HIS A 91 -2.63 -15.40 -13.70
C HIS A 91 -2.11 -15.73 -15.09
N ASN A 92 -0.85 -16.15 -15.15
CA ASN A 92 -0.27 -16.73 -16.37
C ASN A 92 -1.00 -18.03 -16.74
N ALA A 93 -0.82 -18.48 -17.97
CA ALA A 93 -1.48 -19.71 -18.44
C ALA A 93 -1.16 -20.93 -17.60
N ASP A 94 0.01 -20.97 -16.96
CA ASP A 94 0.44 -22.07 -16.07
C ASP A 94 -0.08 -21.92 -14.62
N GLY A 95 -0.90 -20.94 -14.35
CA GLY A 95 -1.46 -20.67 -13.03
C GLY A 95 -0.59 -19.79 -12.12
N THR A 96 0.63 -19.47 -12.51
CA THR A 96 1.52 -18.64 -11.70
C THR A 96 1.16 -17.16 -11.83
N LYS A 97 1.45 -16.39 -10.79
CA LYS A 97 1.31 -14.94 -10.83
C LYS A 97 2.24 -14.28 -9.83
N SER A 98 3.06 -13.38 -10.34
CA SER A 98 3.81 -12.43 -9.52
C SER A 98 3.36 -11.02 -9.89
N PHE A 99 3.41 -10.11 -8.94
CA PHE A 99 3.11 -8.71 -9.18
C PHE A 99 4.01 -7.84 -8.30
N THR A 100 4.14 -6.59 -8.68
CA THR A 100 4.99 -5.62 -7.97
C THR A 100 4.15 -4.47 -7.44
N VAL A 101 4.36 -4.13 -6.18
CA VAL A 101 3.94 -2.85 -5.62
C VAL A 101 5.06 -1.87 -5.91
N ALA A 102 4.77 -0.82 -6.66
CA ALA A 102 5.77 0.17 -7.06
C ALA A 102 6.31 0.93 -5.85
N ALA A 103 7.50 1.49 -5.99
CA ALA A 103 8.06 2.38 -4.98
C ALA A 103 7.10 3.55 -4.71
N PHE A 104 7.01 3.97 -3.47
CA PHE A 104 6.18 5.10 -3.10
C PHE A 104 6.87 5.93 -2.02
N SER A 105 6.34 7.12 -1.78
CA SER A 105 6.92 8.04 -0.82
C SER A 105 5.82 8.75 -0.02
N GLY A 106 6.24 9.36 1.07
CA GLY A 106 5.40 10.23 1.87
C GLY A 106 6.22 11.37 2.43
N TRP A 107 5.56 12.39 2.93
CA TRP A 107 6.20 13.55 3.51
C TRP A 107 5.39 14.02 4.72
N LEU A 108 6.09 14.27 5.81
CA LEU A 108 5.51 14.84 7.03
C LEU A 108 6.20 16.12 7.37
N PHE A 109 5.42 17.15 7.68
CA PHE A 109 5.96 18.43 8.10
C PHE A 109 6.85 18.26 9.35
N GLY A 110 8.06 18.75 9.25
CA GLY A 110 9.05 18.66 10.34
C GLY A 110 9.88 17.39 10.35
N ASN A 111 9.44 16.32 9.68
CA ASN A 111 10.16 15.04 9.65
C ASN A 111 10.80 14.72 8.30
N GLY A 112 10.43 15.45 7.25
CA GLY A 112 11.00 15.27 5.92
C GLY A 112 10.41 14.08 5.17
N ASP A 113 11.20 13.51 4.26
CA ASP A 113 10.75 12.50 3.32
C ASP A 113 10.81 11.09 3.89
N TYR A 114 9.80 10.29 3.52
CA TYR A 114 9.72 8.87 3.78
C TYR A 114 9.68 8.15 2.44
N THR A 115 10.42 7.07 2.30
CA THR A 115 10.50 6.33 1.04
C THR A 115 10.38 4.84 1.27
N ALA A 116 9.78 4.15 0.31
CA ALA A 116 9.68 2.70 0.26
C ALA A 116 10.10 2.21 -1.12
N ALA A 117 10.95 1.19 -1.15
CA ALA A 117 11.35 0.57 -2.41
C ALA A 117 10.22 -0.31 -2.96
N ALA A 118 10.21 -0.51 -4.27
CA ALA A 118 9.31 -1.45 -4.90
C ALA A 118 9.54 -2.86 -4.35
N LYS A 119 8.46 -3.64 -4.24
CA LYS A 119 8.53 -5.02 -3.77
C LYS A 119 7.61 -5.91 -4.59
N SER A 120 8.12 -7.08 -4.95
CA SER A 120 7.37 -8.08 -5.71
C SER A 120 6.88 -9.19 -4.80
N PHE A 121 5.73 -9.75 -5.15
CA PHE A 121 5.10 -10.84 -4.44
C PHE A 121 4.67 -11.91 -5.43
N THR A 122 4.68 -13.17 -4.99
CA THR A 122 4.19 -14.30 -5.77
C THR A 122 2.98 -14.89 -5.07
N LEU A 123 1.87 -14.95 -5.79
CA LEU A 123 0.62 -15.49 -5.27
C LEU A 123 0.62 -17.01 -5.28
N PRO A 124 -0.19 -17.69 -4.43
CA PRO A 124 -0.44 -19.11 -4.53
C PRO A 124 -1.05 -19.46 -5.89
N THR A 125 -0.74 -20.64 -6.37
CA THR A 125 -1.30 -21.18 -7.63
C THR A 125 -2.52 -22.06 -7.37
#